data_5781df9e988eb07499a014fed4c81df1
#
_entry.id   5781df9e988eb07499a014fed4c81df1
#
_cell.length_a   1.000
_cell.length_b   1.000
_cell.length_c   1.000
_cell.angle_alpha   90.00
_cell.angle_beta   90.00
_cell.angle_gamma   90.00
#
_symmetry.space_group_name_H-M   'P 1'
#
loop_
_entity.id
_entity.type
_entity.pdbx_description
1 polymer ?
#
loop_
_entity_poly.entity_id
_entity_poly.type
_entity_poly.pdbx_seq_one_letter_code
_entity_poly.pdbx_strand_id
1 'polypeptide(L)'
;RGYKYLPYNYPLKIGKLTFIHGAYATMNHAKKHLDSYGANLVYGHTHDIQRNTQTKLGGTISAWSMGCLKDMSREQNKWLRGRLHNWAHAFGVIDWFDTGDFRLDVVDIHKGKTFVWGQTRGGIGFV
;
A
#
# COMPACT_ATOMS: atom_id res chain seq x y z
N ARG A 1 6.77 1.03 27.01
CA ARG A 1 6.49 0.85 25.57
C ARG A 1 5.01 0.79 25.34
N GLY A 2 4.47 1.77 24.73
CA GLY A 2 3.07 1.78 24.35
C GLY A 2 2.91 1.90 22.85
N TYR A 3 1.80 1.39 22.33
CA TYR A 3 1.38 1.68 20.98
C TYR A 3 0.58 2.97 21.00
N LYS A 4 0.86 3.84 20.06
CA LYS A 4 0.03 5.02 19.86
C LYS A 4 -1.15 4.65 18.97
N TYR A 5 -2.35 4.75 19.51
CA TYR A 5 -3.57 4.57 18.73
C TYR A 5 -3.86 5.86 17.95
N LEU A 6 -4.16 5.71 16.67
CA LEU A 6 -4.61 6.80 15.81
C LEU A 6 -6.07 6.57 15.41
N PRO A 7 -6.91 7.62 15.38
CA PRO A 7 -8.27 7.49 14.89
C PRO A 7 -8.34 6.97 13.46
N TYR A 8 -9.46 6.36 13.12
CA TYR A 8 -9.69 5.85 11.77
C TYR A 8 -9.42 6.93 10.71
N ASN A 9 -8.67 6.55 9.71
CA ASN A 9 -8.25 7.43 8.60
C ASN A 9 -7.48 8.69 9.02
N TYR A 10 -6.95 8.71 10.23
CA TYR A 10 -6.05 9.79 10.63
C TYR A 10 -4.74 9.70 9.82
N PRO A 11 -4.36 10.77 9.10
CA PRO A 11 -3.13 10.73 8.32
C PRO A 11 -1.89 10.68 9.22
N LEU A 12 -1.09 9.65 9.06
CA LEU A 12 0.21 9.54 9.72
C LEU A 12 1.31 9.87 8.73
N LYS A 13 1.96 10.99 8.91
CA LYS A 13 3.09 11.38 8.06
C LYS A 13 4.40 10.93 8.69
N ILE A 14 5.20 10.20 7.92
CA ILE A 14 6.56 9.82 8.26
C ILE A 14 7.45 10.25 7.08
N GLY A 15 8.38 11.15 7.33
CA GLY A 15 9.14 11.75 6.24
C GLY A 15 8.23 12.40 5.20
N LYS A 16 8.42 12.07 3.94
CA LYS A 16 7.60 12.59 2.83
C LYS A 16 6.48 11.65 2.40
N LEU A 17 6.14 10.67 3.21
CA LEU A 17 5.09 9.69 2.94
C LEU A 17 4.00 9.76 4.00
N THR A 18 2.75 9.73 3.56
CA THR A 18 1.57 9.73 4.43
C THR A 18 0.89 8.36 4.38
N PHE A 19 0.51 7.86 5.54
CA PHE A 19 -0.19 6.58 5.71
C PHE A 19 -1.63 6.85 6.13
N ILE A 20 -2.57 6.21 5.48
CA ILE A 20 -3.99 6.21 5.87
C ILE A 20 -4.56 4.80 5.67
N HIS A 21 -5.73 4.54 6.23
CA HIS A 21 -6.47 3.32 5.89
C HIS A 21 -6.91 3.32 4.42
N GLY A 22 -7.43 4.44 3.95
CA GLY A 22 -8.02 4.62 2.63
C GLY A 22 -9.51 4.96 2.74
N ALA A 23 -10.01 5.69 1.76
CA ALA A 23 -11.36 6.24 1.79
C ALA A 23 -12.18 5.90 0.54
N TYR A 24 -11.54 5.65 -0.59
CA TYR A 24 -12.21 5.47 -1.88
C TYR A 24 -11.99 4.07 -2.43
N ALA A 25 -13.04 3.51 -3.04
CA ALA A 25 -13.02 2.19 -3.66
C ALA A 25 -13.49 2.22 -5.12
N THR A 26 -13.37 3.36 -5.78
CA THR A 26 -13.69 3.52 -7.20
C THR A 26 -12.66 2.80 -8.08
N MET A 27 -12.97 2.61 -9.36
CA MET A 27 -12.08 1.92 -10.31
C MET A 27 -10.67 2.51 -10.31
N ASN A 28 -10.54 3.83 -10.28
CA ASN A 28 -9.25 4.54 -10.25
C ASN A 28 -9.01 5.17 -8.88
N HIS A 29 -9.13 4.36 -7.83
CA HIS A 29 -9.07 4.86 -6.45
C HIS A 29 -7.71 5.46 -6.09
N ALA A 30 -6.60 4.97 -6.65
CA ALA A 30 -5.29 5.56 -6.39
C ALA A 30 -5.22 7.00 -6.90
N LYS A 31 -5.75 7.25 -8.08
CA LYS A 31 -5.85 8.62 -8.60
C LYS A 31 -6.74 9.49 -7.73
N LYS A 32 -7.88 8.96 -7.31
CA LYS A 32 -8.83 9.71 -6.47
C LYS A 32 -8.24 10.05 -5.11
N HIS A 33 -7.52 9.13 -4.48
CA HIS A 33 -6.80 9.41 -3.25
C HIS A 33 -5.76 10.51 -3.46
N LEU A 34 -4.99 10.41 -4.54
CA LEU A 34 -3.94 11.37 -4.85
C LEU A 34 -4.51 12.77 -5.09
N ASP A 35 -5.60 12.87 -5.85
CA ASP A 35 -6.29 14.14 -6.10
C ASP A 35 -6.85 14.75 -4.81
N SER A 36 -7.36 13.92 -3.91
CA SER A 36 -7.97 14.39 -2.65
C SER A 36 -6.94 14.81 -1.60
N TYR A 37 -5.85 14.06 -1.47
CA TYR A 37 -4.87 14.31 -0.41
C TYR A 37 -3.68 15.16 -0.86
N GLY A 38 -3.37 15.17 -2.13
CA GLY A 38 -2.30 16.01 -2.69
C GLY A 38 -0.90 15.72 -2.16
N ALA A 39 -0.62 14.48 -1.76
CA ALA A 39 0.63 14.08 -1.14
C ALA A 39 0.98 12.64 -1.50
N ASN A 40 2.24 12.25 -1.28
CA ASN A 40 2.62 10.84 -1.34
C ASN A 40 1.83 10.04 -0.32
N LEU A 41 1.14 9.00 -0.75
CA LEU A 41 0.14 8.32 0.04
C LEU A 41 0.23 6.81 -0.08
N VAL A 42 0.18 6.12 1.05
CA VAL A 42 0.06 4.66 1.14
C VAL A 42 -1.23 4.31 1.87
N TYR A 43 -1.98 3.38 1.34
CA TYR A 43 -3.25 2.96 1.95
C TYR A 43 -3.57 1.49 1.65
N GLY A 44 -4.48 0.93 2.43
CA GLY A 44 -4.97 -0.44 2.29
C GLY A 44 -6.38 -0.50 1.70
N HIS A 45 -7.39 -0.52 2.53
CA HIS A 45 -8.84 -0.45 2.26
C HIS A 45 -9.37 -1.29 1.08
N THR A 46 -8.85 -1.10 -0.12
CA THR A 46 -9.36 -1.72 -1.36
C THR A 46 -8.88 -3.14 -1.59
N HIS A 47 -7.88 -3.59 -0.84
CA HIS A 47 -7.29 -4.93 -0.90
C HIS A 47 -6.64 -5.30 -2.24
N ASP A 48 -6.55 -4.37 -3.17
CA ASP A 48 -5.88 -4.54 -4.46
C ASP A 48 -4.56 -3.78 -4.51
N ILE A 49 -3.84 -3.95 -5.60
CA ILE A 49 -2.61 -3.21 -5.85
C ILE A 49 -2.89 -2.21 -6.96
N GLN A 50 -2.70 -0.94 -6.65
CA GLN A 50 -2.83 0.13 -7.63
C GLN A 50 -1.82 1.23 -7.31
N ARG A 51 -1.32 1.87 -8.34
CA ARG A 51 -0.45 3.04 -8.21
C ARG A 51 -0.90 4.12 -9.17
N ASN A 52 -0.88 5.35 -8.72
CA ASN A 52 -1.03 6.53 -9.59
C ASN A 52 0.06 7.53 -9.25
N THR A 53 0.64 8.13 -10.26
CA THR A 53 1.70 9.12 -10.13
C THR A 53 1.31 10.37 -10.89
N GLN A 54 1.52 11.52 -10.26
CA GLN A 54 1.27 12.83 -10.86
C GLN A 54 2.49 13.73 -10.67
N THR A 55 2.87 14.42 -11.73
CA THR A 55 3.93 15.43 -11.68
C THR A 55 3.30 16.82 -11.71
N LYS A 56 3.63 17.61 -10.71
CA LYS A 56 3.18 19.00 -10.54
C LYS A 56 4.38 19.92 -10.45
N LEU A 57 4.17 21.22 -10.42
CA LEU A 57 5.27 22.18 -10.28
C LEU A 57 6.11 21.95 -9.03
N GLY A 58 5.48 21.52 -7.93
CA GLY A 58 6.17 21.22 -6.68
C GLY A 58 6.88 19.86 -6.65
N GLY A 59 6.82 19.07 -7.71
CA GLY A 59 7.43 17.75 -7.80
C GLY A 59 6.44 16.64 -8.11
N THR A 60 6.93 15.43 -8.07
CA THR A 60 6.14 14.22 -8.34
C THR A 60 5.61 13.63 -7.05
N ILE A 61 4.32 13.31 -7.03
CA ILE A 61 3.66 12.60 -5.94
C ILE A 61 3.00 11.34 -6.45
N SER A 62 2.90 10.34 -5.59
CA SER A 62 2.27 9.05 -5.93
C SER A 62 1.40 8.54 -4.80
N ALA A 63 0.37 7.80 -5.17
CA ALA A 63 -0.44 7.03 -4.23
C ALA A 63 -0.30 5.54 -4.55
N TRP A 64 -0.21 4.72 -3.50
CA TRP A 64 -0.09 3.27 -3.59
C TRP A 64 -1.13 2.59 -2.71
N SER A 65 -1.90 1.66 -3.29
CA SER A 65 -2.61 0.65 -2.51
C SER A 65 -1.73 -0.60 -2.42
N MET A 66 -1.72 -1.23 -1.27
CA MET A 66 -0.73 -2.25 -0.94
C MET A 66 -1.28 -3.67 -0.88
N GLY A 67 -2.47 -3.90 -1.44
CA GLY A 67 -3.08 -5.22 -1.31
C GLY A 67 -3.52 -5.51 0.11
N CYS A 68 -3.53 -6.77 0.49
CA CYS A 68 -3.90 -7.20 1.82
C CYS A 68 -3.20 -8.50 2.22
N LEU A 69 -3.26 -8.80 3.51
CA LEU A 69 -2.83 -10.09 4.07
C LEU A 69 -4.03 -10.92 4.52
N LYS A 70 -5.21 -10.60 4.02
CA LYS A 70 -6.47 -11.26 4.36
C LYS A 70 -6.50 -12.68 3.80
N ASP A 71 -7.16 -13.59 4.52
CA ASP A 71 -7.53 -14.89 3.95
C ASP A 71 -8.50 -14.68 2.78
N MET A 72 -8.08 -15.04 1.58
CA MET A 72 -8.86 -14.87 0.37
C MET A 72 -9.64 -16.13 -0.03
N SER A 73 -9.69 -17.13 0.83
CA SER A 73 -10.45 -18.35 0.57
C SER A 73 -11.94 -18.05 0.39
N ARG A 74 -12.59 -18.88 -0.40
CA ARG A 74 -14.04 -18.80 -0.59
C ARG A 74 -14.79 -18.92 0.73
N GLU A 75 -14.30 -19.76 1.63
CA GLU A 75 -14.87 -20.03 2.94
C GLU A 75 -15.02 -18.75 3.75
N GLN A 76 -13.96 -17.95 3.82
CA GLN A 76 -13.91 -16.71 4.61
C GLN A 76 -14.57 -15.52 3.89
N ASN A 77 -14.91 -15.67 2.63
CA ASN A 77 -15.42 -14.58 1.80
C ASN A 77 -16.78 -14.88 1.16
N LYS A 78 -17.60 -15.71 1.81
CA LYS A 78 -18.95 -16.07 1.35
C LYS A 78 -19.85 -14.85 1.10
N TRP A 79 -19.61 -13.77 1.84
CA TRP A 79 -20.34 -12.51 1.71
C TRP A 79 -20.19 -11.86 0.32
N LEU A 80 -19.14 -12.19 -0.41
CA LEU A 80 -18.95 -11.73 -1.79
C LEU A 80 -19.96 -12.36 -2.75
N ARG A 81 -20.55 -13.48 -2.39
CA ARG A 81 -21.52 -14.21 -3.23
C ARG A 81 -20.98 -14.52 -4.63
N GLY A 82 -19.68 -14.87 -4.72
CA GLY A 82 -19.02 -15.20 -5.97
C GLY A 82 -18.68 -14.01 -6.87
N ARG A 83 -18.84 -12.77 -6.39
CA ARG A 83 -18.43 -11.58 -7.15
C ARG A 83 -16.93 -11.59 -7.37
N LEU A 84 -16.53 -11.17 -8.56
CA LEU A 84 -15.12 -11.00 -8.88
C LEU A 84 -14.55 -9.79 -8.14
N HIS A 85 -13.26 -9.87 -7.81
CA HIS A 85 -12.53 -8.81 -7.14
C HIS A 85 -11.09 -8.77 -7.63
N ASN A 86 -10.43 -7.64 -7.41
CA ASN A 86 -9.03 -7.45 -7.76
C ASN A 86 -8.09 -7.59 -6.54
N TRP A 87 -8.52 -8.25 -5.50
CA TRP A 87 -7.73 -8.41 -4.29
C TRP A 87 -6.44 -9.15 -4.57
N ALA A 88 -5.39 -8.70 -3.94
CA ALA A 88 -4.06 -9.28 -4.07
C ALA A 88 -3.42 -9.45 -2.69
N HIS A 89 -2.74 -10.57 -2.49
CA HIS A 89 -1.87 -10.74 -1.35
C HIS A 89 -0.58 -9.98 -1.59
N ALA A 90 -0.32 -8.99 -0.75
CA ALA A 90 0.87 -8.17 -0.85
C ALA A 90 1.13 -7.40 0.44
N PHE A 91 2.32 -6.87 0.54
CA PHE A 91 2.72 -5.95 1.59
C PHE A 91 3.71 -4.92 1.04
N GLY A 92 3.91 -3.83 1.76
CA GLY A 92 4.87 -2.81 1.38
C GLY A 92 6.17 -2.90 2.16
N VAL A 93 7.27 -2.62 1.49
CA VAL A 93 8.58 -2.42 2.10
C VAL A 93 9.04 -1.01 1.78
N ILE A 94 9.43 -0.27 2.81
CA ILE A 94 9.81 1.13 2.67
C ILE A 94 11.20 1.34 3.22
N ASP A 95 12.07 1.88 2.40
CA ASP A 95 13.39 2.35 2.78
C ASP A 95 13.38 3.86 2.87
N TRP A 96 13.92 4.41 3.93
CA TRP A 96 13.94 5.84 4.19
C TRP A 96 15.33 6.40 4.02
N PHE A 97 15.42 7.59 3.42
CA PHE A 97 16.63 8.40 3.37
C PHE A 97 16.60 9.47 4.47
N ASP A 98 17.76 9.97 4.85
CA ASP A 98 17.88 11.01 5.89
C ASP A 98 17.11 12.30 5.55
N THR A 99 16.91 12.54 4.27
CA THR A 99 16.13 13.70 3.77
C THR A 99 14.61 13.55 3.98
N GLY A 100 14.15 12.39 4.40
CA GLY A 100 12.73 12.05 4.45
C GLY A 100 12.20 11.51 3.13
N ASP A 101 13.02 11.48 2.08
CA ASP A 101 12.70 10.75 0.86
C ASP A 101 12.62 9.25 1.15
N PHE A 102 11.97 8.53 0.29
CA PHE A 102 11.72 7.10 0.51
C PHE A 102 11.72 6.32 -0.80
N ARG A 103 11.94 5.04 -0.68
CA ARG A 103 11.67 4.06 -1.72
C ARG A 103 10.61 3.11 -1.19
N LEU A 104 9.57 2.88 -1.98
CA LEU A 104 8.50 1.97 -1.63
C LEU A 104 8.38 0.88 -2.68
N ASP A 105 8.42 -0.35 -2.22
CA ASP A 105 8.17 -1.53 -3.05
C ASP A 105 6.93 -2.24 -2.53
N VAL A 106 5.99 -2.54 -3.42
CA VAL A 106 4.87 -3.42 -3.12
C VAL A 106 5.27 -4.84 -3.53
N VAL A 107 5.26 -5.74 -2.59
CA VAL A 107 5.74 -7.11 -2.76
C VAL A 107 4.55 -8.05 -2.81
N ASP A 108 4.35 -8.69 -3.96
CA ASP A 108 3.31 -9.70 -4.14
C ASP A 108 3.65 -11.00 -3.41
N ILE A 109 2.62 -11.63 -2.87
CA ILE A 109 2.70 -12.98 -2.33
C ILE A 109 1.93 -13.90 -3.27
N HIS A 110 2.62 -14.87 -3.86
CA HIS A 110 2.03 -15.83 -4.78
C HIS A 110 2.06 -17.22 -4.17
N LYS A 111 0.89 -17.80 -3.92
CA LYS A 111 0.77 -19.14 -3.33
C LYS A 111 1.62 -19.30 -2.06
N GLY A 112 1.57 -18.32 -1.17
CA GLY A 112 2.31 -18.32 0.09
C GLY A 112 3.81 -18.06 -0.03
N LYS A 113 4.29 -17.66 -1.21
CA LYS A 113 5.70 -17.38 -1.45
C LYS A 113 5.88 -15.98 -2.00
N THR A 114 6.98 -15.36 -1.65
CA THR A 114 7.34 -14.05 -2.17
C THR A 114 8.84 -13.93 -2.41
N PHE A 115 9.20 -12.89 -3.11
CA PHE A 115 10.55 -12.58 -3.51
C PHE A 115 10.91 -11.21 -2.96
N VAL A 116 11.86 -11.15 -2.05
CA VAL A 116 12.34 -9.89 -1.48
C VAL A 116 13.83 -9.74 -1.79
N TRP A 117 14.21 -8.63 -2.39
CA TRP A 117 15.61 -8.33 -2.66
C TRP A 117 16.35 -8.04 -1.35
N GLY A 118 17.27 -8.90 -0.99
CA GLY A 118 18.10 -8.75 0.18
C GLY A 118 19.28 -7.84 -0.11
N GLN A 119 19.02 -6.60 -0.35
CA GLN A 119 19.96 -5.64 -0.93
C GLN A 119 21.22 -5.46 -0.14
N THR A 120 21.07 -5.21 1.14
CA THR A 120 22.20 -4.88 2.01
C THR A 120 23.15 -6.05 2.21
N ARG A 121 22.66 -7.25 1.98
CA ARG A 121 23.46 -8.48 2.09
C ARG A 121 23.73 -9.10 0.74
N GLY A 122 23.38 -8.44 -0.33
CA GLY A 122 23.52 -8.95 -1.67
C GLY A 122 22.73 -10.21 -1.92
N GLY A 123 21.78 -10.54 -1.08
CA GLY A 123 20.99 -11.73 -1.15
C GLY A 123 19.56 -11.48 -1.65
N ILE A 124 18.89 -12.57 -1.97
CA ILE A 124 17.48 -12.59 -2.31
C ILE A 124 16.77 -13.41 -1.25
N GLY A 125 15.77 -12.82 -0.60
CA GLY A 125 14.96 -13.49 0.39
C GLY A 125 13.75 -14.17 -0.25
N PHE A 126 13.43 -15.36 0.25
CA PHE A 126 12.19 -16.05 -0.04
C PHE A 126 11.38 -16.19 1.23
N VAL A 127 10.14 -15.92 1.14
CA VAL A 127 9.21 -16.06 2.25
C VAL A 127 8.04 -16.97 1.89
#